data_93273950a6f85540ddf3886a3fd9bc1d
#
_entry.id   93273950a6f85540ddf3886a3fd9bc1d
#
_cell.length_a   1.000
_cell.length_b   1.000
_cell.length_c   1.000
_cell.angle_alpha   90.00
_cell.angle_beta   90.00
_cell.angle_gamma   90.00
#
_symmetry.space_group_name_H-M   'P 1'
#
loop_
_entity.id
_entity.type
_entity.pdbx_description
1 polymer ?
#
loop_
_entity_poly.entity_id
_entity_poly.type
_entity_poly.pdbx_seq_one_letter_code
_entity_poly.pdbx_strand_id
1 'polypeptide(L)'
;MSTQTLSSVAVHVVGQYNEAGKTLVSAYRTGAHRLLGGAASRLAPRFAAAEKITGFLANRLDLDTSRVVTLMDRVAAASTNGIEAVAGRAAQIESPVATSVMNTVTALNMPVYTLSATIADKVVEGAKAIETRVAGTDADQVVRTVKAKARTVRRAVRKAA
;
A
#
# COMPACT_ATOMS: atom_id res chain seq x y z
N MET A 1 -16.46 9.29 26.60
CA MET A 1 -15.69 8.28 25.86
C MET A 1 -16.63 7.71 24.81
N SER A 2 -16.43 8.00 23.53
CA SER A 2 -17.26 7.45 22.46
C SER A 2 -17.02 5.95 22.35
N THR A 3 -18.08 5.18 22.56
CA THR A 3 -18.07 3.72 22.34
C THR A 3 -17.80 3.46 20.86
N GLN A 4 -16.57 3.07 20.54
CA GLN A 4 -16.26 2.60 19.20
C GLN A 4 -17.07 1.32 18.94
N THR A 5 -17.92 1.36 17.94
CA THR A 5 -18.68 0.17 17.52
C THR A 5 -17.78 -0.74 16.70
N LEU A 6 -18.02 -2.05 16.70
CA LEU A 6 -17.30 -3.03 15.89
C LEU A 6 -17.25 -2.64 14.42
N SER A 7 -18.35 -2.08 13.89
CA SER A 7 -18.43 -1.61 12.52
C SER A 7 -17.49 -0.43 12.25
N SER A 8 -17.38 0.53 13.18
CA SER A 8 -16.47 1.68 12.99
C SER A 8 -15.01 1.26 12.97
N VAL A 9 -14.61 0.29 13.80
CA VAL A 9 -13.24 -0.25 13.79
C VAL A 9 -12.98 -1.05 12.50
N ALA A 10 -13.93 -1.87 12.06
CA ALA A 10 -13.78 -2.62 10.82
C ALA A 10 -13.68 -1.70 9.59
N VAL A 11 -14.49 -0.65 9.51
CA VAL A 11 -14.39 0.38 8.46
C VAL A 11 -13.04 1.09 8.51
N HIS A 12 -12.57 1.45 9.71
CA HIS A 12 -11.25 2.05 9.89
C HIS A 12 -10.13 1.15 9.36
N VAL A 13 -10.14 -0.14 9.72
CA VAL A 13 -9.14 -1.12 9.25
C VAL A 13 -9.14 -1.24 7.72
N VAL A 14 -10.32 -1.33 7.09
CA VAL A 14 -10.43 -1.35 5.61
C VAL A 14 -9.85 -0.08 5.00
N GLY A 15 -10.17 1.09 5.57
CA GLY A 15 -9.63 2.37 5.12
C GLY A 15 -8.10 2.44 5.20
N GLN A 16 -7.54 2.00 6.32
CA GLN A 16 -6.07 2.00 6.53
C GLN A 16 -5.34 1.05 5.57
N TYR A 17 -5.86 -0.15 5.33
CA TYR A 17 -5.25 -1.04 4.34
C TYR A 17 -5.35 -0.50 2.91
N ASN A 18 -6.45 0.16 2.56
CA ASN A 18 -6.58 0.83 1.27
C ASN A 18 -5.57 1.97 1.13
N GLU A 19 -5.41 2.80 2.15
CA GLU A 19 -4.41 3.89 2.17
C GLU A 19 -2.98 3.35 2.05
N ALA A 20 -2.64 2.32 2.82
CA ALA A 20 -1.34 1.67 2.74
C ALA A 20 -1.06 1.10 1.34
N GLY A 21 -2.04 0.44 0.74
CA GLY A 21 -1.93 -0.09 -0.62
C GLY A 21 -1.69 1.02 -1.66
N LYS A 22 -2.44 2.13 -1.58
CA LYS A 22 -2.27 3.29 -2.46
C LYS A 22 -0.90 3.94 -2.30
N THR A 23 -0.42 4.07 -1.06
CA THR A 23 0.92 4.60 -0.75
C THR A 23 2.02 3.72 -1.34
N LEU A 24 1.89 2.39 -1.26
CA LEU A 24 2.85 1.47 -1.87
C LEU A 24 2.83 1.54 -3.40
N VAL A 25 1.66 1.68 -4.02
CA VAL A 25 1.55 1.89 -5.47
C VAL A 25 2.19 3.21 -5.88
N SER A 26 1.99 4.28 -5.12
CA SER A 26 2.63 5.59 -5.32
C SER A 26 4.16 5.49 -5.22
N ALA A 27 4.68 4.81 -4.19
CA ALA A 27 6.11 4.57 -4.02
C ALA A 27 6.71 3.78 -5.19
N TYR A 28 6.01 2.72 -5.64
CA TYR A 28 6.42 1.92 -6.80
C TYR A 28 6.47 2.78 -8.08
N ARG A 29 5.41 3.57 -8.33
CA ARG A 29 5.33 4.48 -9.48
C ARG A 29 6.47 5.48 -9.47
N THR A 30 6.71 6.15 -8.34
CA THR A 30 7.80 7.13 -8.17
C THR A 30 9.16 6.49 -8.41
N GLY A 31 9.41 5.32 -7.86
CA GLY A 31 10.65 4.57 -8.06
C GLY A 31 10.88 4.17 -9.52
N ALA A 32 9.83 3.67 -10.17
CA ALA A 32 9.90 3.26 -11.57
C ALA A 32 10.11 4.47 -12.51
N HIS A 33 9.43 5.61 -12.30
CA HIS A 33 9.67 6.84 -13.07
C HIS A 33 11.10 7.33 -12.94
N ARG A 34 11.70 7.27 -11.75
CA ARG A 34 13.09 7.66 -11.52
C ARG A 34 14.06 6.74 -12.27
N LEU A 35 13.81 5.43 -12.22
CA LEU A 35 14.64 4.47 -12.96
C LEU A 35 14.54 4.68 -14.47
N LEU A 36 13.32 4.92 -14.98
CA LEU A 36 13.11 5.21 -16.40
C LEU A 36 13.77 6.53 -16.83
N GLY A 37 13.63 7.59 -16.03
CA GLY A 37 14.29 8.88 -16.27
C GLY A 37 15.82 8.77 -16.23
N GLY A 38 16.36 8.05 -15.25
CA GLY A 38 17.80 7.77 -15.17
C GLY A 38 18.31 6.90 -16.32
N ALA A 39 17.50 5.97 -16.84
CA ALA A 39 17.84 5.20 -18.03
C ALA A 39 17.78 6.08 -19.28
N ALA A 40 16.74 6.90 -19.44
CA ALA A 40 16.59 7.83 -20.55
C ALA A 40 17.80 8.77 -20.67
N SER A 41 18.18 9.43 -19.58
CA SER A 41 19.31 10.39 -19.58
C SER A 41 20.65 9.74 -19.94
N ARG A 42 20.85 8.46 -19.66
CA ARG A 42 22.08 7.73 -19.99
C ARG A 42 22.11 7.16 -21.39
N LEU A 43 20.93 6.82 -21.92
CA LEU A 43 20.80 6.17 -23.22
C LEU A 43 20.54 7.19 -24.35
N ALA A 44 19.90 8.33 -24.04
CA ALA A 44 19.58 9.37 -25.01
C ALA A 44 20.78 9.80 -25.86
N PRO A 45 22.03 10.01 -25.32
CA PRO A 45 23.18 10.38 -26.13
C PRO A 45 23.60 9.31 -27.12
N ARG A 46 23.18 8.05 -26.92
CA ARG A 46 23.58 6.91 -27.78
C ARG A 46 22.46 6.41 -28.68
N PHE A 47 21.19 6.64 -28.27
CA PHE A 47 20.02 6.12 -28.98
C PHE A 47 18.91 7.17 -28.98
N ALA A 48 18.65 7.80 -30.11
CA ALA A 48 17.60 8.81 -30.28
C ALA A 48 16.16 8.29 -29.93
N ALA A 49 15.95 6.97 -29.98
CA ALA A 49 14.68 6.36 -29.61
C ALA A 49 14.51 6.13 -28.10
N ALA A 50 15.56 6.29 -27.28
CA ALA A 50 15.53 5.98 -25.85
C ALA A 50 14.48 6.80 -25.09
N GLU A 51 14.34 8.08 -25.40
CA GLU A 51 13.35 8.97 -24.78
C GLU A 51 11.91 8.56 -25.13
N LYS A 52 11.66 8.16 -26.38
CA LYS A 52 10.34 7.71 -26.82
C LYS A 52 9.94 6.41 -26.12
N ILE A 53 10.86 5.45 -26.00
CA ILE A 53 10.62 4.17 -25.35
C ILE A 53 10.39 4.36 -23.85
N THR A 54 11.23 5.14 -23.17
CA THR A 54 11.07 5.39 -21.74
C THR A 54 9.81 6.21 -21.43
N GLY A 55 9.44 7.17 -22.28
CA GLY A 55 8.18 7.91 -22.19
C GLY A 55 6.97 7.00 -22.38
N PHE A 56 6.99 6.10 -23.35
CA PHE A 56 5.92 5.12 -23.53
C PHE A 56 5.76 4.20 -22.32
N LEU A 57 6.88 3.69 -21.77
CA LEU A 57 6.85 2.83 -20.59
C LEU A 57 6.35 3.58 -19.35
N ALA A 58 6.73 4.85 -19.17
CA ALA A 58 6.25 5.69 -18.10
C ALA A 58 4.72 5.90 -18.18
N ASN A 59 4.21 6.26 -19.37
CA ASN A 59 2.76 6.41 -19.58
C ASN A 59 1.99 5.12 -19.34
N ARG A 60 2.53 3.97 -19.76
CA ARG A 60 1.91 2.67 -19.52
C ARG A 60 1.85 2.34 -18.03
N LEU A 61 2.93 2.58 -17.30
CA LEU A 61 3.01 2.42 -15.86
C LEU A 61 1.96 3.28 -15.14
N ASP A 62 1.78 4.53 -15.57
CA ASP A 62 0.81 5.45 -14.99
C ASP A 62 -0.63 4.98 -15.20
N LEU A 63 -0.97 4.47 -16.38
CA LEU A 63 -2.28 3.91 -16.68
C LEU A 63 -2.56 2.66 -15.84
N ASP A 64 -1.61 1.75 -15.77
CA ASP A 64 -1.79 0.48 -15.06
C ASP A 64 -1.87 0.70 -13.54
N THR A 65 -1.02 1.55 -12.97
CA THR A 65 -1.08 1.89 -11.53
C THR A 65 -2.34 2.66 -11.16
N SER A 66 -2.84 3.55 -12.02
CA SER A 66 -4.10 4.27 -11.79
C SER A 66 -5.30 3.31 -11.77
N ARG A 67 -5.32 2.28 -12.62
CA ARG A 67 -6.36 1.24 -12.61
C ARG A 67 -6.33 0.43 -11.32
N VAL A 68 -5.14 0.07 -10.84
CA VAL A 68 -4.98 -0.64 -9.56
C VAL A 68 -5.53 0.19 -8.41
N VAL A 69 -5.19 1.48 -8.33
CA VAL A 69 -5.71 2.38 -7.29
C VAL A 69 -7.24 2.48 -7.36
N THR A 70 -7.80 2.64 -8.56
CA THR A 70 -9.26 2.69 -8.74
C THR A 70 -9.94 1.39 -8.28
N LEU A 71 -9.33 0.25 -8.57
CA LEU A 71 -9.84 -1.05 -8.12
C LEU A 71 -9.79 -1.17 -6.60
N MET A 72 -8.69 -0.75 -5.96
CA MET A 72 -8.55 -0.73 -4.52
C MET A 72 -9.63 0.12 -3.85
N ASP A 73 -9.90 1.32 -4.38
CA ASP A 73 -10.95 2.20 -3.87
C ASP A 73 -12.35 1.57 -4.00
N ARG A 74 -12.64 0.90 -5.12
CA ARG A 74 -13.91 0.20 -5.31
C ARG A 74 -14.09 -0.96 -4.33
N VAL A 75 -13.05 -1.74 -4.12
CA VAL A 75 -13.06 -2.86 -3.16
C VAL A 75 -13.24 -2.34 -1.74
N ALA A 76 -12.52 -1.30 -1.35
CA ALA A 76 -12.65 -0.67 -0.04
C ALA A 76 -14.07 -0.11 0.18
N ALA A 77 -14.62 0.61 -0.79
CA ALA A 77 -15.98 1.15 -0.74
C ALA A 77 -17.03 0.04 -0.64
N ALA A 78 -16.91 -1.03 -1.43
CA ALA A 78 -17.82 -2.17 -1.37
C ALA A 78 -17.76 -2.87 0.00
N SER A 79 -16.55 -3.03 0.57
CA SER A 79 -16.35 -3.63 1.88
C SER A 79 -16.97 -2.75 2.99
N THR A 80 -16.74 -1.45 2.94
CA THR A 80 -17.31 -0.48 3.89
C THR A 80 -18.83 -0.49 3.85
N ASN A 81 -19.42 -0.40 2.65
CA ASN A 81 -20.88 -0.43 2.47
C ASN A 81 -21.47 -1.76 2.97
N GLY A 82 -20.79 -2.88 2.75
CA GLY A 82 -21.19 -4.18 3.28
C GLY A 82 -21.20 -4.23 4.81
N ILE A 83 -20.14 -3.72 5.46
CA ILE A 83 -20.03 -3.64 6.91
C ILE A 83 -21.15 -2.76 7.48
N GLU A 84 -21.39 -1.60 6.91
CA GLU A 84 -22.43 -0.66 7.35
C GLU A 84 -23.84 -1.24 7.16
N ALA A 85 -24.10 -1.92 6.05
CA ALA A 85 -25.38 -2.57 5.79
C ALA A 85 -25.68 -3.69 6.81
N VAL A 86 -24.67 -4.50 7.15
CA VAL A 86 -24.80 -5.54 8.19
C VAL A 86 -25.01 -4.92 9.55
N ALA A 87 -24.25 -3.89 9.92
CA ALA A 87 -24.39 -3.19 11.18
C ALA A 87 -25.78 -2.52 11.32
N GLY A 88 -26.27 -1.88 10.25
CA GLY A 88 -27.60 -1.28 10.22
C GLY A 88 -28.73 -2.30 10.39
N ARG A 89 -28.62 -3.46 9.76
CA ARG A 89 -29.59 -4.55 9.95
C ARG A 89 -29.53 -5.13 11.36
N ALA A 90 -28.34 -5.33 11.91
CA ALA A 90 -28.18 -5.81 13.28
C ALA A 90 -28.77 -4.84 14.32
N ALA A 91 -28.66 -3.53 14.08
CA ALA A 91 -29.26 -2.51 14.94
C ALA A 91 -30.80 -2.48 14.90
N GLN A 92 -31.43 -3.02 13.84
CA GLN A 92 -32.90 -3.09 13.70
C GLN A 92 -33.51 -4.30 14.43
N ILE A 93 -32.70 -5.21 14.97
CA ILE A 93 -33.20 -6.37 15.72
C ILE A 93 -33.48 -5.93 17.17
N GLU A 94 -34.68 -5.47 17.42
CA GLU A 94 -35.16 -5.05 18.75
C GLU A 94 -35.44 -6.25 19.65
N SER A 95 -34.45 -7.06 19.95
CA SER A 95 -34.56 -8.15 20.91
C SER A 95 -33.58 -7.94 22.07
N PRO A 96 -34.01 -7.89 23.32
CA PRO A 96 -33.13 -7.73 24.48
C PRO A 96 -32.07 -8.86 24.57
N VAL A 97 -32.41 -10.05 24.10
CA VAL A 97 -31.48 -11.19 24.02
C VAL A 97 -30.43 -10.95 22.92
N ALA A 98 -30.85 -10.49 21.74
CA ALA A 98 -29.94 -10.18 20.67
C ALA A 98 -28.96 -9.03 21.03
N THR A 99 -29.47 -8.01 21.74
CA THR A 99 -28.63 -6.90 22.22
C THR A 99 -27.60 -7.39 23.26
N SER A 100 -28.01 -8.27 24.20
CA SER A 100 -27.08 -8.83 25.18
C SER A 100 -26.01 -9.71 24.55
N VAL A 101 -26.37 -10.59 23.61
CA VAL A 101 -25.42 -11.43 22.86
C VAL A 101 -24.48 -10.55 22.05
N MET A 102 -25.00 -9.53 21.36
CA MET A 102 -24.19 -8.60 20.56
C MET A 102 -23.18 -7.82 21.40
N ASN A 103 -23.62 -7.33 22.59
CA ASN A 103 -22.72 -6.64 23.53
C ASN A 103 -21.62 -7.57 24.04
N THR A 104 -21.95 -8.83 24.36
CA THR A 104 -20.97 -9.83 24.81
C THR A 104 -19.97 -10.17 23.72
N VAL A 105 -20.44 -10.42 22.50
CA VAL A 105 -19.57 -10.68 21.34
C VAL A 105 -18.69 -9.47 21.06
N THR A 106 -19.24 -8.26 21.15
CA THR A 106 -18.47 -7.01 20.96
C THR A 106 -17.38 -6.87 22.02
N ALA A 107 -17.73 -7.07 23.30
CA ALA A 107 -16.78 -6.96 24.40
C ALA A 107 -15.64 -7.98 24.31
N LEU A 108 -15.94 -9.22 23.90
CA LEU A 108 -14.94 -10.29 23.75
C LEU A 108 -14.02 -10.07 22.54
N ASN A 109 -14.54 -9.49 21.45
CA ASN A 109 -13.76 -9.30 20.21
C ASN A 109 -13.11 -7.92 20.09
N MET A 110 -13.51 -6.93 20.90
CA MET A 110 -12.95 -5.57 20.84
C MET A 110 -11.41 -5.54 20.92
N PRO A 111 -10.74 -6.31 21.83
CA PRO A 111 -9.28 -6.34 21.87
C PRO A 111 -8.63 -6.78 20.54
N VAL A 112 -9.25 -7.74 19.85
CA VAL A 112 -8.76 -8.24 18.57
C VAL A 112 -8.92 -7.17 17.48
N TYR A 113 -10.06 -6.46 17.45
CA TYR A 113 -10.29 -5.39 16.47
C TYR A 113 -9.39 -4.17 16.71
N THR A 114 -9.17 -3.76 17.97
CA THR A 114 -8.25 -2.67 18.30
C THR A 114 -6.82 -3.03 17.94
N LEU A 115 -6.40 -4.27 18.16
CA LEU A 115 -5.10 -4.76 17.73
C LEU A 115 -4.97 -4.72 16.19
N SER A 116 -6.01 -5.15 15.47
CA SER A 116 -6.05 -5.10 14.00
C SER A 116 -5.97 -3.67 13.48
N ALA A 117 -6.66 -2.72 14.11
CA ALA A 117 -6.56 -1.31 13.77
C ALA A 117 -5.13 -0.76 14.00
N THR A 118 -4.51 -1.09 15.13
CA THR A 118 -3.13 -0.70 15.43
C THR A 118 -2.13 -1.28 14.43
N ILE A 119 -2.33 -2.52 13.98
CA ILE A 119 -1.50 -3.13 12.95
C ILE A 119 -1.71 -2.42 11.62
N ALA A 120 -2.96 -2.11 11.24
CA ALA A 120 -3.27 -1.38 10.03
C ALA A 120 -2.61 0.00 10.00
N ASP A 121 -2.67 0.76 11.11
CA ASP A 121 -1.99 2.06 11.23
C ASP A 121 -0.47 1.93 11.05
N LYS A 122 0.16 0.91 11.64
CA LYS A 122 1.59 0.63 11.47
C LYS A 122 1.96 0.24 10.04
N VAL A 123 1.08 -0.45 9.34
CA VAL A 123 1.27 -0.77 7.91
C VAL A 123 1.24 0.51 7.06
N VAL A 124 0.34 1.44 7.36
CA VAL A 124 0.31 2.77 6.69
C VAL A 124 1.58 3.56 6.99
N GLU A 125 2.02 3.62 8.24
CA GLU A 125 3.28 4.29 8.60
C GLU A 125 4.46 3.68 7.85
N GLY A 126 4.55 2.35 7.80
CA GLY A 126 5.58 1.65 7.04
C GLY A 126 5.54 1.96 5.55
N ALA A 127 4.35 2.00 4.95
CA ALA A 127 4.16 2.36 3.55
C ALA A 127 4.60 3.80 3.26
N LYS A 128 4.23 4.77 4.11
CA LYS A 128 4.67 6.17 4.02
C LYS A 128 6.19 6.32 4.18
N ALA A 129 6.80 5.54 5.08
CA ALA A 129 8.25 5.53 5.24
C ALA A 129 8.97 5.01 3.98
N ILE A 130 8.42 3.99 3.32
CA ILE A 130 8.94 3.47 2.04
C ILE A 130 8.80 4.54 0.96
N GLU A 131 7.63 5.18 0.83
CA GLU A 131 7.38 6.24 -0.13
C GLU A 131 8.37 7.39 0.05
N THR A 132 8.58 7.87 1.27
CA THR A 132 9.53 8.93 1.59
C THR A 132 10.96 8.54 1.22
N ARG A 133 11.37 7.31 1.51
CA ARG A 133 12.71 6.80 1.13
C ARG A 133 12.87 6.73 -0.38
N VAL A 134 11.89 6.20 -1.09
CA VAL A 134 11.89 6.14 -2.55
C VAL A 134 11.88 7.55 -3.13
N ALA A 135 11.11 8.47 -2.55
CA ALA A 135 11.07 9.87 -2.97
C ALA A 135 12.37 10.64 -2.69
N GLY A 136 13.10 10.31 -1.63
CA GLY A 136 14.36 10.96 -1.25
C GLY A 136 15.62 10.35 -1.86
N THR A 137 15.54 9.18 -2.49
CA THR A 137 16.73 8.48 -3.02
C THR A 137 16.97 8.87 -4.46
N ASP A 138 18.11 9.52 -4.75
CA ASP A 138 18.55 9.76 -6.12
C ASP A 138 18.76 8.44 -6.87
N ALA A 139 18.31 8.37 -8.13
CA ALA A 139 18.48 7.19 -8.98
C ALA A 139 19.95 6.74 -9.05
N ASP A 140 20.89 7.67 -8.92
CA ASP A 140 22.33 7.40 -8.87
C ASP A 140 22.76 6.69 -7.57
N GLN A 141 22.15 6.98 -6.43
CA GLN A 141 22.42 6.26 -5.18
C GLN A 141 21.93 4.82 -5.22
N VAL A 142 20.74 4.59 -5.78
CA VAL A 142 20.19 3.23 -5.95
C VAL A 142 21.11 2.41 -6.86
N VAL A 143 21.55 2.97 -7.99
CA VAL A 143 22.46 2.28 -8.92
C VAL A 143 23.83 2.03 -8.28
N ARG A 144 24.38 2.97 -7.50
CA ARG A 144 25.64 2.77 -6.77
C ARG A 144 25.52 1.66 -5.74
N THR A 145 24.42 1.61 -4.99
CA THR A 145 24.17 0.58 -3.96
C THR A 145 24.01 -0.81 -4.61
N VAL A 146 23.24 -0.91 -5.70
CA VAL A 146 23.09 -2.16 -6.46
C VAL A 146 24.41 -2.63 -7.06
N LYS A 147 25.21 -1.73 -7.66
CA LYS A 147 26.56 -2.06 -8.17
C LYS A 147 27.51 -2.49 -7.07
N ALA A 148 27.47 -1.87 -5.89
CA ALA A 148 28.30 -2.24 -4.75
C ALA A 148 27.94 -3.65 -4.25
N LYS A 149 26.64 -3.95 -4.05
CA LYS A 149 26.16 -5.28 -3.68
C LYS A 149 26.49 -6.34 -4.73
N ALA A 150 26.32 -6.06 -6.02
CA ALA A 150 26.69 -6.99 -7.08
C ALA A 150 28.19 -7.30 -7.11
N ARG A 151 29.06 -6.30 -6.83
CA ARG A 151 30.51 -6.51 -6.69
C ARG A 151 30.86 -7.38 -5.49
N THR A 152 30.15 -7.20 -4.37
CA THR A 152 30.37 -8.00 -3.13
C THR A 152 30.00 -9.46 -3.37
N VAL A 153 28.85 -9.70 -4.01
CA VAL A 153 28.38 -11.05 -4.37
C VAL A 153 29.37 -11.72 -5.36
N ARG A 154 29.82 -11.01 -6.41
CA ARG A 154 30.85 -11.53 -7.34
C ARG A 154 32.17 -11.89 -6.65
N ARG A 155 32.62 -11.08 -5.66
CA ARG A 155 33.82 -11.39 -4.88
C ARG A 155 33.62 -12.60 -3.97
N ALA A 156 32.44 -12.75 -3.35
CA ALA A 156 32.11 -13.90 -2.52
C ALA A 156 32.07 -15.20 -3.34
N VAL A 157 31.43 -15.18 -4.49
CA VAL A 157 31.39 -16.33 -5.41
C VAL A 157 32.79 -16.72 -5.93
N ARG A 158 33.64 -15.73 -6.22
CA ARG A 158 35.02 -15.98 -6.69
C ARG A 158 35.96 -16.52 -5.60
N LYS A 159 35.60 -16.33 -4.33
CA LYS A 159 36.36 -16.83 -3.18
C LYS A 159 35.92 -18.24 -2.76
N ALA A 160 34.72 -18.67 -3.19
CA ALA A 160 34.13 -19.96 -2.88
C ALA A 160 34.33 -21.00 -4.01
N ALA A 161 34.84 -20.58 -5.16
CA ALA A 161 35.29 -21.41 -6.29
C ALA A 161 36.82 -21.54 -6.29
#